data_3cac2eff86185df96c19defbbc716448
#
_entry.id   3cac2eff86185df96c19defbbc716448
#
_cell.length_a   1.000
_cell.length_b   1.000
_cell.length_c   1.000
_cell.angle_alpha   90.00
_cell.angle_beta   90.00
_cell.angle_gamma   90.00
#
_symmetry.space_group_name_H-M   'P 1'
#
loop_
_entity.id
_entity.type
_entity.pdbx_description
1 polymer ?
#
loop_
_entity_poly.entity_id
_entity_poly.type
_entity_poly.pdbx_seq_one_letter_code
_entity_poly.pdbx_strand_id
1 'polypeptide(L)'
;DMVSRGLGDVYKRQAQSLLIIFFIIQLIFPFRYFLYPGELFWNEQGYRFSWRVMLIEKKGFTEFKIVDRETSDSFYVLNENFLTEFQERQMSFQPDFILEFAHYLGEYYNNNGYGDVEVYAESYVTLNGRTSKVFVDPNVDLMKEKRGFSNKKWITKLEDEIKGF
;
A
#
# COMPACT_ATOMS: atom_id res chain seq x y z
N ASP A 1 -34.08 27.00 35.50
CA ASP A 1 -32.75 26.65 36.04
C ASP A 1 -32.48 25.12 36.04
N MET A 2 -33.50 24.29 36.34
CA MET A 2 -33.36 22.81 36.28
C MET A 2 -33.16 22.28 34.86
N VAL A 3 -33.83 22.83 33.86
CA VAL A 3 -33.71 22.45 32.45
C VAL A 3 -32.29 22.79 31.89
N SER A 4 -31.78 23.94 32.28
CA SER A 4 -30.41 24.40 31.87
C SER A 4 -29.30 23.49 32.45
N ARG A 5 -29.46 23.04 33.69
CA ARG A 5 -28.51 22.11 34.31
C ARG A 5 -28.56 20.72 33.67
N GLY A 6 -29.75 20.22 33.34
CA GLY A 6 -29.88 18.95 32.63
C GLY A 6 -29.26 18.92 31.25
N LEU A 7 -29.43 20.01 30.47
CA LEU A 7 -28.74 20.14 29.16
C LEU A 7 -27.23 20.19 29.30
N GLY A 8 -26.69 20.94 30.25
CA GLY A 8 -25.26 21.01 30.50
C GLY A 8 -24.64 19.65 30.83
N ASP A 9 -25.32 18.82 31.59
CA ASP A 9 -24.83 17.48 31.92
C ASP A 9 -24.90 16.51 30.74
N VAL A 10 -25.93 16.64 29.88
CA VAL A 10 -25.98 15.86 28.62
C VAL A 10 -24.80 16.19 27.69
N TYR A 11 -24.51 17.47 27.48
CA TYR A 11 -23.37 17.89 26.66
C TYR A 11 -22.04 17.42 27.24
N LYS A 12 -21.85 17.49 28.55
CA LYS A 12 -20.65 16.96 29.21
C LYS A 12 -20.47 15.47 28.98
N ARG A 13 -21.51 14.67 29.13
CA ARG A 13 -21.51 13.23 28.89
C ARG A 13 -21.19 12.91 27.42
N GLN A 14 -21.79 13.64 26.48
CA GLN A 14 -21.50 13.49 25.05
C GLN A 14 -20.04 13.81 24.75
N ALA A 15 -19.52 14.92 25.24
CA ALA A 15 -18.12 15.31 25.07
C ALA A 15 -17.17 14.27 25.67
N GLN A 16 -17.46 13.78 26.87
CA GLN A 16 -16.66 12.72 27.50
C GLN A 16 -16.69 11.43 26.68
N SER A 17 -17.85 11.03 26.17
CA SER A 17 -17.99 9.83 25.34
C SER A 17 -17.18 9.95 24.04
N LEU A 18 -17.24 11.10 23.37
CA LEU A 18 -16.45 11.36 22.16
C LEU A 18 -14.95 11.32 22.45
N LEU A 19 -14.50 11.91 23.55
CA LEU A 19 -13.09 11.86 23.96
C LEU A 19 -12.64 10.44 24.26
N ILE A 20 -13.46 9.66 24.98
CA ILE A 20 -13.14 8.25 25.28
C ILE A 20 -13.00 7.45 24.00
N ILE A 21 -13.97 7.58 23.08
CA ILE A 21 -13.93 6.89 21.77
C ILE A 21 -12.67 7.29 21.00
N PHE A 22 -12.38 8.58 20.94
CA PHE A 22 -11.17 9.09 20.28
C PHE A 22 -9.91 8.46 20.86
N PHE A 23 -9.75 8.44 22.19
CA PHE A 23 -8.56 7.83 22.82
C PHE A 23 -8.50 6.32 22.61
N ILE A 24 -9.61 5.62 22.64
CA ILE A 24 -9.67 4.18 22.34
C ILE A 24 -9.16 3.93 20.92
N ILE A 25 -9.65 4.70 19.92
CA ILE A 25 -9.17 4.57 18.54
C ILE A 25 -7.67 4.87 18.44
N GLN A 26 -7.20 5.94 19.08
CA GLN A 26 -5.77 6.31 19.06
C GLN A 26 -4.87 5.25 19.70
N LEU A 27 -5.35 4.55 20.71
CA LEU A 27 -4.58 3.48 21.36
C LEU A 27 -4.61 2.17 20.55
N ILE A 28 -5.75 1.82 19.95
CA ILE A 28 -5.91 0.53 19.26
C ILE A 28 -5.37 0.59 17.82
N PHE A 29 -5.59 1.69 17.12
CA PHE A 29 -5.28 1.82 15.69
C PHE A 29 -3.79 1.60 15.33
N PRO A 30 -2.81 2.04 16.13
CA PRO A 30 -1.40 1.77 15.87
C PRO A 30 -1.03 0.28 15.88
N PHE A 31 -1.79 -0.54 16.59
CA PHE A 31 -1.53 -1.97 16.70
C PHE A 31 -2.19 -2.82 15.61
N ARG A 32 -2.89 -2.19 14.64
CA ARG A 32 -3.57 -2.92 13.56
C ARG A 32 -2.65 -3.78 12.70
N TYR A 33 -1.34 -3.52 12.72
CA TYR A 33 -0.37 -4.34 11.98
C TYR A 33 -0.34 -5.80 12.45
N PHE A 34 -0.72 -6.10 13.69
CA PHE A 34 -0.85 -7.48 14.17
C PHE A 34 -1.93 -8.29 13.44
N LEU A 35 -2.84 -7.62 12.74
CA LEU A 35 -3.89 -8.28 11.96
C LEU A 35 -3.41 -8.80 10.61
N TYR A 36 -2.19 -8.44 10.20
CA TYR A 36 -1.64 -8.80 8.90
C TYR A 36 -0.51 -9.81 9.05
N PRO A 37 -0.45 -10.84 8.20
CA PRO A 37 0.66 -11.79 8.21
C PRO A 37 1.90 -11.20 7.53
N GLY A 38 3.07 -11.72 7.91
CA GLY A 38 4.35 -11.38 7.30
C GLY A 38 5.06 -10.20 7.95
N GLU A 39 6.16 -9.79 7.33
CA GLU A 39 7.04 -8.74 7.86
C GLU A 39 6.47 -7.35 7.59
N LEU A 40 6.19 -6.61 8.66
CA LEU A 40 5.62 -5.27 8.60
C LEU A 40 6.42 -4.30 7.74
N PHE A 41 7.75 -4.31 7.88
CA PHE A 41 8.63 -3.40 7.15
C PHE A 41 8.75 -3.75 5.67
N TRP A 42 8.41 -4.99 5.31
CA TRP A 42 8.39 -5.45 3.93
C TRP A 42 7.09 -5.08 3.22
N ASN A 43 5.97 -5.57 3.74
CA ASN A 43 4.66 -5.42 3.10
C ASN A 43 3.93 -4.10 3.43
N GLU A 44 4.39 -3.36 4.44
CA GLU A 44 3.83 -2.10 4.94
C GLU A 44 2.35 -2.14 5.36
N GLN A 45 1.81 -3.36 5.55
CA GLN A 45 0.41 -3.51 5.97
C GLN A 45 0.24 -3.12 7.45
N GLY A 46 -0.49 -2.05 7.67
CA GLY A 46 -0.66 -1.48 9.01
C GLY A 46 0.51 -0.61 9.50
N TYR A 47 1.53 -0.40 8.67
CA TYR A 47 2.70 0.42 9.03
C TYR A 47 2.34 1.88 9.31
N ARG A 48 1.50 2.50 8.47
CA ARG A 48 1.07 3.89 8.68
C ARG A 48 0.33 4.01 10.01
N PHE A 49 0.68 5.03 10.80
CA PHE A 49 0.18 5.28 12.17
C PHE A 49 0.53 4.21 13.21
N SER A 50 1.52 3.35 12.96
CA SER A 50 1.98 2.36 13.95
C SER A 50 3.03 2.90 14.93
N TRP A 51 3.30 4.20 14.91
CA TRP A 51 4.35 4.89 15.70
C TRP A 51 5.78 4.39 15.45
N ARG A 52 5.99 3.65 14.39
CA ARG A 52 7.29 3.14 13.95
C ARG A 52 7.86 4.08 12.90
N VAL A 53 8.58 5.10 13.33
CA VAL A 53 9.16 6.13 12.45
C VAL A 53 10.64 5.86 12.26
N MET A 54 11.15 6.09 11.04
CA MET A 54 12.57 6.01 10.68
C MET A 54 13.26 4.65 10.91
N LEU A 55 12.51 3.56 10.91
CA LEU A 55 13.04 2.20 11.05
C LEU A 55 13.23 1.49 9.71
N ILE A 56 12.84 2.11 8.62
CA ILE A 56 12.86 1.51 7.28
C ILE A 56 13.67 2.38 6.33
N GLU A 57 14.65 1.77 5.69
CA GLU A 57 15.25 2.26 4.47
C GLU A 57 14.94 1.24 3.35
N LYS A 58 14.14 1.64 2.38
CA LYS A 58 13.82 0.84 1.20
C LYS A 58 14.29 1.54 -0.06
N LYS A 59 14.83 0.76 -0.98
CA LYS A 59 15.11 1.17 -2.35
C LYS A 59 14.61 0.08 -3.27
N GLY A 60 13.95 0.47 -4.34
CA GLY A 60 13.37 -0.47 -5.27
C GLY A 60 13.58 -0.07 -6.71
N PHE A 61 13.38 -1.05 -7.57
CA PHE A 61 13.27 -0.90 -9.02
C PHE A 61 12.03 -1.68 -9.44
N THR A 62 11.14 -1.05 -10.20
CA THR A 62 9.90 -1.69 -10.65
C THR A 62 9.62 -1.30 -12.09
N GLU A 63 9.50 -2.31 -12.94
CA GLU A 63 9.06 -2.19 -14.34
C GLU A 63 7.67 -2.80 -14.48
N PHE A 64 6.89 -2.27 -15.41
CA PHE A 64 5.55 -2.76 -15.68
C PHE A 64 5.48 -3.36 -17.07
N LYS A 65 4.88 -4.56 -17.14
CA LYS A 65 4.59 -5.26 -18.38
C LYS A 65 3.09 -5.21 -18.64
N ILE A 66 2.71 -4.66 -19.77
CA ILE A 66 1.34 -4.66 -20.26
C ILE A 66 1.15 -5.87 -21.16
N VAL A 67 0.05 -6.56 -21.00
CA VAL A 67 -0.36 -7.69 -21.87
C VAL A 67 -1.76 -7.41 -22.37
N ASP A 68 -1.91 -7.35 -23.67
CA ASP A 68 -3.20 -7.26 -24.32
C ASP A 68 -3.88 -8.64 -24.30
N ARG A 69 -5.09 -8.72 -23.77
CA ARG A 69 -5.82 -9.99 -23.65
C ARG A 69 -6.32 -10.53 -24.98
N GLU A 70 -6.56 -9.66 -25.97
CA GLU A 70 -7.09 -10.07 -27.25
C GLU A 70 -6.00 -10.61 -28.17
N THR A 71 -4.86 -9.91 -28.24
CA THR A 71 -3.76 -10.25 -29.15
C THR A 71 -2.69 -11.10 -28.49
N SER A 72 -2.63 -11.14 -27.17
CA SER A 72 -1.53 -11.70 -26.37
C SER A 72 -0.19 -11.00 -26.59
N ASP A 73 -0.18 -9.86 -27.22
CA ASP A 73 1.02 -9.02 -27.35
C ASP A 73 1.38 -8.43 -26.00
N SER A 74 2.67 -8.29 -25.76
CA SER A 74 3.15 -7.72 -24.51
C SER A 74 4.34 -6.80 -24.72
N PHE A 75 4.43 -5.76 -23.88
CA PHE A 75 5.54 -4.82 -23.90
C PHE A 75 5.79 -4.25 -22.51
N TYR A 76 7.00 -3.75 -22.30
CA TYR A 76 7.37 -3.05 -21.06
C TYR A 76 7.14 -1.55 -21.22
N VAL A 77 6.69 -0.95 -20.11
CA VAL A 77 6.43 0.49 -20.05
C VAL A 77 7.68 1.23 -19.60
N LEU A 78 8.03 2.30 -20.29
CA LEU A 78 9.04 3.24 -19.85
C LEU A 78 8.40 4.18 -18.81
N ASN A 79 8.70 3.97 -17.54
CA ASN A 79 8.12 4.76 -16.44
C ASN A 79 8.38 6.25 -16.59
N GLU A 80 9.52 6.64 -17.14
CA GLU A 80 9.93 8.04 -17.39
C GLU A 80 8.96 8.83 -18.29
N ASN A 81 8.15 8.14 -19.09
CA ASN A 81 7.13 8.77 -19.91
C ASN A 81 5.92 9.27 -19.08
N PHE A 82 5.76 8.77 -17.87
CA PHE A 82 4.59 9.04 -17.01
C PHE A 82 4.97 9.65 -15.66
N LEU A 83 6.17 9.34 -15.17
CA LEU A 83 6.62 9.71 -13.82
C LEU A 83 7.90 10.55 -13.90
N THR A 84 8.01 11.51 -12.99
CA THR A 84 9.31 12.15 -12.73
C THR A 84 10.22 11.17 -12.00
N GLU A 85 11.54 11.37 -12.07
CA GLU A 85 12.53 10.54 -11.38
C GLU A 85 12.22 10.39 -9.86
N PHE A 86 11.73 11.44 -9.23
CA PHE A 86 11.32 11.40 -7.83
C PHE A 86 10.10 10.50 -7.61
N GLN A 87 9.07 10.63 -8.45
CA GLN A 87 7.86 9.81 -8.36
C GLN A 87 8.16 8.34 -8.62
N GLU A 88 8.95 8.02 -9.65
CA GLU A 88 9.37 6.67 -9.96
C GLU A 88 10.13 6.04 -8.79
N ARG A 89 11.07 6.76 -8.21
CA ARG A 89 11.84 6.30 -7.04
C ARG A 89 10.93 6.00 -5.84
N GLN A 90 9.92 6.85 -5.58
CA GLN A 90 8.97 6.63 -4.49
C GLN A 90 8.00 5.48 -4.79
N MET A 91 7.55 5.35 -6.02
CA MET A 91 6.65 4.28 -6.46
C MET A 91 7.32 2.91 -6.35
N SER A 92 8.58 2.79 -6.75
CA SER A 92 9.28 1.51 -6.96
C SER A 92 9.40 0.61 -5.72
N PHE A 93 9.15 1.09 -4.51
CA PHE A 93 9.23 0.28 -3.29
C PHE A 93 8.00 0.35 -2.39
N GLN A 94 7.00 1.15 -2.75
CA GLN A 94 5.79 1.31 -1.94
C GLN A 94 4.62 0.53 -2.55
N PRO A 95 4.07 -0.48 -1.85
CA PRO A 95 3.02 -1.34 -2.40
C PRO A 95 1.82 -0.59 -2.97
N ASP A 96 1.34 0.40 -2.22
CA ASP A 96 0.14 1.16 -2.63
C ASP A 96 0.38 1.99 -3.88
N PHE A 97 1.60 2.51 -4.07
CA PHE A 97 1.95 3.29 -5.25
C PHE A 97 2.20 2.41 -6.48
N ILE A 98 2.80 1.23 -6.29
CA ILE A 98 2.94 0.23 -7.36
C ILE A 98 1.55 -0.14 -7.89
N LEU A 99 0.62 -0.46 -7.00
CA LEU A 99 -0.75 -0.83 -7.39
C LEU A 99 -1.50 0.32 -8.05
N GLU A 100 -1.39 1.52 -7.52
CA GLU A 100 -2.03 2.72 -8.06
C GLU A 100 -1.52 3.05 -9.46
N PHE A 101 -0.20 2.95 -9.66
CA PHE A 101 0.40 3.20 -10.97
C PHE A 101 0.07 2.09 -11.98
N ALA A 102 0.01 0.81 -11.53
CA ALA A 102 -0.46 -0.29 -12.37
C ALA A 102 -1.89 -0.05 -12.89
N HIS A 103 -2.80 0.38 -12.02
CA HIS A 103 -4.17 0.73 -12.42
C HIS A 103 -4.20 1.91 -13.37
N TYR A 104 -3.42 2.95 -13.11
CA TYR A 104 -3.30 4.08 -14.02
C TYR A 104 -2.83 3.65 -15.42
N LEU A 105 -1.80 2.80 -15.50
CA LEU A 105 -1.32 2.28 -16.79
C LEU A 105 -2.38 1.44 -17.50
N GLY A 106 -3.07 0.57 -16.78
CA GLY A 106 -4.15 -0.24 -17.33
C GLY A 106 -5.27 0.63 -17.92
N GLU A 107 -5.73 1.63 -17.17
CA GLU A 107 -6.74 2.58 -17.68
C GLU A 107 -6.23 3.39 -18.87
N TYR A 108 -4.97 3.83 -18.81
CA TYR A 108 -4.37 4.59 -19.92
C TYR A 108 -4.33 3.78 -21.22
N TYR A 109 -3.85 2.54 -21.18
CA TYR A 109 -3.75 1.70 -22.38
C TYR A 109 -5.12 1.23 -22.87
N ASN A 110 -6.05 0.90 -21.97
CA ASN A 110 -7.43 0.58 -22.35
C ASN A 110 -8.09 1.74 -23.15
N ASN A 111 -7.83 2.99 -22.74
CA ASN A 111 -8.39 4.17 -23.40
C ASN A 111 -7.63 4.56 -24.69
N ASN A 112 -6.43 4.03 -24.91
CA ASN A 112 -5.58 4.35 -26.06
C ASN A 112 -5.49 3.21 -27.10
N GLY A 113 -6.49 2.32 -27.13
CA GLY A 113 -6.71 1.39 -28.24
C GLY A 113 -6.22 -0.03 -28.03
N TYR A 114 -5.79 -0.39 -26.80
CA TYR A 114 -5.36 -1.76 -26.48
C TYR A 114 -6.49 -2.66 -25.95
N GLY A 115 -7.70 -2.17 -25.81
CA GLY A 115 -8.81 -2.97 -25.24
C GLY A 115 -8.60 -3.31 -23.76
N ASP A 116 -8.93 -4.55 -23.35
CA ASP A 116 -8.77 -5.01 -21.97
C ASP A 116 -7.34 -5.53 -21.74
N VAL A 117 -6.55 -4.81 -20.96
CA VAL A 117 -5.16 -5.18 -20.68
C VAL A 117 -4.98 -5.75 -19.29
N GLU A 118 -3.98 -6.62 -19.15
CA GLU A 118 -3.42 -7.08 -17.88
C GLU A 118 -2.13 -6.33 -17.56
N VAL A 119 -1.89 -6.03 -16.30
CA VAL A 119 -0.69 -5.31 -15.87
C VAL A 119 0.07 -6.14 -14.85
N TYR A 120 1.29 -6.51 -15.21
CA TYR A 120 2.23 -7.24 -14.36
C TYR A 120 3.38 -6.33 -13.92
N ALA A 121 3.94 -6.56 -12.75
CA ALA A 121 5.08 -5.79 -12.27
C ALA A 121 6.27 -6.70 -11.95
N GLU A 122 7.43 -6.36 -12.51
CA GLU A 122 8.71 -6.92 -12.12
C GLU A 122 9.36 -5.96 -11.13
N SER A 123 9.29 -6.29 -9.85
CA SER A 123 9.71 -5.40 -8.77
C SER A 123 10.75 -6.06 -7.88
N TYR A 124 11.84 -5.35 -7.66
CA TYR A 124 12.96 -5.77 -6.81
C TYR A 124 13.24 -4.70 -5.77
N VAL A 125 13.24 -5.08 -4.50
CA VAL A 125 13.38 -4.14 -3.39
C VAL A 125 14.47 -4.60 -2.42
N THR A 126 15.26 -3.65 -1.94
CA THR A 126 16.16 -3.83 -0.80
C THR A 126 15.51 -3.28 0.46
N LEU A 127 15.77 -3.88 1.59
CA LEU A 127 15.29 -3.43 2.89
C LEU A 127 16.44 -3.37 3.89
N ASN A 128 16.69 -2.17 4.43
CA ASN A 128 17.72 -1.93 5.47
C ASN A 128 19.10 -2.50 5.08
N GLY A 129 19.58 -2.20 3.88
CA GLY A 129 20.90 -2.60 3.38
C GLY A 129 21.05 -4.07 3.01
N ARG A 130 19.98 -4.84 2.94
CA ARG A 130 20.00 -6.25 2.51
C ARG A 130 20.06 -6.40 1.01
N THR A 131 20.35 -7.60 0.53
CA THR A 131 20.29 -7.91 -0.91
C THR A 131 18.87 -7.72 -1.45
N SER A 132 18.83 -7.24 -2.69
CA SER A 132 17.54 -7.06 -3.39
C SER A 132 16.80 -8.39 -3.57
N LYS A 133 15.50 -8.37 -3.34
CA LYS A 133 14.61 -9.52 -3.52
C LYS A 133 13.40 -9.13 -4.34
N VAL A 134 12.79 -10.11 -4.98
CA VAL A 134 11.51 -9.94 -5.68
C VAL A 134 10.49 -9.46 -4.68
N PHE A 135 9.81 -8.35 -4.99
CA PHE A 135 8.86 -7.70 -4.08
C PHE A 135 7.41 -7.96 -4.45
N VAL A 136 7.10 -7.85 -5.73
CA VAL A 136 5.77 -8.17 -6.28
C VAL A 136 5.85 -9.54 -6.95
N ASP A 137 4.81 -10.35 -6.80
CA ASP A 137 4.70 -11.60 -7.55
C ASP A 137 4.51 -11.29 -9.04
N PRO A 138 5.45 -11.66 -9.92
CA PRO A 138 5.42 -11.30 -11.33
C PRO A 138 4.29 -12.00 -12.11
N ASN A 139 3.61 -12.97 -11.51
CA ASN A 139 2.52 -13.71 -12.14
C ASN A 139 1.13 -13.17 -11.78
N VAL A 140 1.06 -12.14 -10.94
CA VAL A 140 -0.21 -11.55 -10.51
C VAL A 140 -0.57 -10.38 -11.39
N ASP A 141 -1.75 -10.44 -12.01
CA ASP A 141 -2.35 -9.32 -12.70
C ASP A 141 -2.85 -8.27 -11.69
N LEU A 142 -2.15 -7.16 -11.62
CA LEU A 142 -2.43 -6.09 -10.66
C LEU A 142 -3.76 -5.37 -10.93
N MET A 143 -4.32 -5.48 -12.15
CA MET A 143 -5.64 -4.94 -12.46
C MET A 143 -6.76 -5.63 -11.66
N LYS A 144 -6.54 -6.87 -11.22
CA LYS A 144 -7.49 -7.63 -10.39
C LYS A 144 -7.36 -7.33 -8.90
N GLU A 145 -6.27 -6.74 -8.49
CA GLU A 145 -6.00 -6.41 -7.10
C GLU A 145 -6.65 -5.07 -6.71
N LYS A 146 -7.08 -4.97 -5.44
CA LYS A 146 -7.76 -3.76 -4.96
C LYS A 146 -6.99 -3.12 -3.81
N ARG A 147 -6.92 -1.80 -3.85
CA ARG A 147 -6.44 -1.02 -2.71
C ARG A 147 -7.43 -1.13 -1.55
N GLY A 148 -6.95 -1.48 -0.37
CA GLY A 148 -7.79 -1.61 0.82
C GLY A 148 -7.06 -2.14 2.04
N PHE A 149 -7.85 -2.54 3.04
CA PHE A 149 -7.34 -3.13 4.28
C PHE A 149 -7.17 -4.66 4.20
N SER A 150 -7.51 -5.28 3.08
CA SER A 150 -7.29 -6.71 2.87
C SER A 150 -5.81 -7.04 2.76
N ASN A 151 -5.46 -8.30 3.07
CA ASN A 151 -4.07 -8.75 2.93
C ASN A 151 -3.61 -8.70 1.46
N LYS A 152 -2.47 -8.06 1.23
CA LYS A 152 -1.83 -7.92 -0.10
C LYS A 152 -1.08 -9.21 -0.46
N LYS A 153 -1.81 -10.20 -0.95
CA LYS A 153 -1.25 -11.52 -1.31
C LYS A 153 -0.29 -11.48 -2.50
N TRP A 154 -0.34 -10.41 -3.28
CA TRP A 154 0.52 -10.15 -4.43
C TRP A 154 1.93 -9.66 -4.05
N ILE A 155 2.18 -9.33 -2.78
CA ILE A 155 3.52 -9.06 -2.26
C ILE A 155 4.15 -10.36 -1.81
N THR A 156 5.36 -10.62 -2.25
CA THR A 156 6.13 -11.81 -1.88
C THR A 156 6.47 -11.78 -0.38
N LYS A 157 6.65 -12.95 0.20
CA LYS A 157 7.11 -13.04 1.59
C LYS A 157 8.61 -12.76 1.66
N LEU A 158 9.00 -11.99 2.66
CA LEU A 158 10.42 -11.86 2.98
C LEU A 158 10.88 -13.13 3.73
N GLU A 159 11.78 -13.89 3.11
CA GLU A 159 12.30 -15.13 3.71
C GLU A 159 13.32 -14.89 4.83
N ASP A 160 13.95 -13.71 4.85
CA ASP A 160 14.85 -13.32 5.93
C ASP A 160 14.02 -12.78 7.10
N GLU A 161 14.00 -13.48 8.19
CA GLU A 161 13.44 -12.96 9.43
C GLU A 161 14.25 -11.75 9.89
N ILE A 162 13.66 -10.57 9.75
CA ILE A 162 14.12 -9.41 10.50
C ILE A 162 13.63 -9.66 11.92
N LYS A 163 14.46 -10.23 12.76
CA LYS A 163 14.17 -10.28 14.19
C LYS A 163 14.07 -8.83 14.65
N GLY A 164 12.84 -8.36 14.63
CA GLY A 164 12.52 -6.99 14.95
C GLY A 164 12.68 -6.73 16.44
N PHE A 165 12.89 -5.48 16.71
CA PHE A 165 12.86 -4.92 18.04
C PHE A 165 11.46 -5.00 18.65
#